data_25077125eef7b878618791844e6544be
#
_entry.id   25077125eef7b878618791844e6544be
#
_cell.length_a   1.000
_cell.length_b   1.000
_cell.length_c   1.000
_cell.angle_alpha   90.00
_cell.angle_beta   90.00
_cell.angle_gamma   90.00
#
_symmetry.space_group_name_H-M   'P 1'
#
loop_
_entity.id
_entity.type
_entity.pdbx_description
1 polymer ?
#
loop_
_entity_poly.entity_id
_entity_poly.type
_entity_poly.pdbx_seq_one_letter_code
_entity_poly.pdbx_strand_id
1 'polypeptide(L)'
;KVLRDNYSLYDIKTKDDFFPNGGGPSSVPGDAKVYVAGEGSDDVIAYRDGDTWLQPNGTATSPALLFESAVTPAYVAGENLVEIREDGFDVDGSFEDYSPQINWMPRLAFSFPISDEAGFFAHYDVLYQRPTSNNIQTALNYFNLGAGDLINNPNLKPVRTVDYEVGYKQKLTNSSAMTLSAYYREQRDMIQRRVFSNIPSPIFQYETYDNLDFGTVKGFSFTYDRRRVGNIKLTATYTLQFADGSGSDANSSGGLNTRGPIRNLIPLSYDERHRITSTIDYRYGSGKKYDGPRIGGVDIFANTGLNFIVNAVSGRPYTKRRTVQQFGGVGFVGA
;
A
#
# COMPACT_ATOMS: atom_id res chain seq x y z
N LYS A 1 -18.30 12.95 6.76
CA LYS A 1 -17.97 12.40 8.09
C LYS A 1 -17.25 11.07 7.95
N VAL A 2 -16.41 10.75 8.90
CA VAL A 2 -15.56 9.54 8.95
C VAL A 2 -15.98 8.74 10.17
N LEU A 3 -16.11 7.43 10.02
CA LEU A 3 -16.44 6.54 11.12
C LEU A 3 -15.30 6.52 12.14
N ARG A 4 -15.61 6.65 13.41
CA ARG A 4 -14.65 6.50 14.50
C ARG A 4 -14.26 5.03 14.68
N ASP A 5 -13.03 4.78 15.12
CA ASP A 5 -12.50 3.42 15.32
C ASP A 5 -13.31 2.55 16.29
N ASN A 6 -14.22 3.16 17.00
CA ASN A 6 -15.00 2.55 18.09
C ASN A 6 -16.49 2.70 17.96
N TYR A 7 -16.98 2.92 16.79
CA TYR A 7 -18.41 3.08 16.65
C TYR A 7 -19.18 1.80 17.02
N SER A 8 -20.42 2.00 17.41
CA SER A 8 -21.42 0.94 17.54
C SER A 8 -22.60 1.27 16.63
N LEU A 9 -23.21 0.24 16.03
CA LEU A 9 -24.46 0.38 15.30
C LEU A 9 -25.68 0.54 16.22
N TYR A 10 -25.49 0.35 17.51
CA TYR A 10 -26.51 0.42 18.55
C TYR A 10 -26.04 1.28 19.69
N ASP A 11 -26.97 1.92 20.38
CA ASP A 11 -26.64 2.67 21.57
C ASP A 11 -26.13 1.77 22.68
N ILE A 12 -24.96 2.11 23.20
CA ILE A 12 -24.34 1.44 24.33
C ILE A 12 -24.68 2.23 25.60
N LYS A 13 -25.14 1.54 26.62
CA LYS A 13 -25.40 2.15 27.93
C LYS A 13 -24.16 2.86 28.45
N THR A 14 -24.36 4.08 28.95
CA THR A 14 -23.36 4.75 29.76
C THR A 14 -23.28 4.10 31.15
N LYS A 15 -22.23 4.41 31.90
CA LYS A 15 -22.14 3.93 33.29
C LYS A 15 -23.33 4.40 34.12
N ASP A 16 -23.77 5.64 33.94
CA ASP A 16 -24.91 6.17 34.67
C ASP A 16 -26.24 5.54 34.26
N ASP A 17 -26.40 5.14 33.00
CA ASP A 17 -27.56 4.36 32.54
C ASP A 17 -27.52 2.91 33.05
N PHE A 18 -26.33 2.31 33.15
CA PHE A 18 -26.16 0.94 33.65
C PHE A 18 -26.34 0.86 35.16
N PHE A 19 -25.94 1.92 35.88
CA PHE A 19 -26.05 2.02 37.34
C PHE A 19 -26.89 3.26 37.75
N PRO A 20 -28.19 3.30 37.48
CA PRO A 20 -29.03 4.50 37.66
C PRO A 20 -29.13 4.98 39.13
N ASN A 21 -28.75 4.13 40.09
CA ASN A 21 -28.75 4.48 41.52
C ASN A 21 -27.34 4.85 42.04
N GLY A 22 -26.39 5.18 41.16
CA GLY A 22 -25.06 5.61 41.57
C GLY A 22 -24.10 4.47 41.88
N GLY A 23 -24.25 3.35 41.21
CA GLY A 23 -23.30 2.24 41.27
C GLY A 23 -22.06 2.41 40.39
N GLY A 24 -21.13 1.46 40.47
CA GLY A 24 -19.89 1.46 39.71
C GLY A 24 -18.76 2.30 40.32
N PRO A 25 -17.54 2.22 39.76
CA PRO A 25 -16.37 2.88 40.31
C PRO A 25 -16.43 4.40 40.09
N SER A 26 -16.15 5.16 41.13
CA SER A 26 -16.15 6.63 41.09
C SER A 26 -15.03 7.22 40.20
N SER A 27 -14.03 6.42 39.88
CA SER A 27 -12.92 6.75 38.99
C SER A 27 -13.29 6.70 37.49
N VAL A 28 -14.45 6.15 37.14
CA VAL A 28 -14.96 6.06 35.78
C VAL A 28 -15.97 7.17 35.54
N PRO A 29 -15.84 7.98 34.46
CA PRO A 29 -16.84 8.98 34.09
C PRO A 29 -18.24 8.39 33.92
N GLY A 30 -19.28 9.19 34.22
CA GLY A 30 -20.68 8.75 34.13
C GLY A 30 -21.13 8.41 32.71
N ASP A 31 -20.56 9.09 31.72
CA ASP A 31 -20.80 8.93 30.28
C ASP A 31 -19.96 7.85 29.62
N ALA A 32 -19.03 7.19 30.36
CA ALA A 32 -18.25 6.10 29.84
C ALA A 32 -19.13 4.90 29.44
N LYS A 33 -18.93 4.35 28.26
CA LYS A 33 -19.70 3.23 27.72
C LYS A 33 -19.34 1.93 28.45
N VAL A 34 -20.34 1.08 28.70
CA VAL A 34 -20.21 -0.14 29.49
C VAL A 34 -20.12 -1.38 28.61
N TYR A 35 -19.20 -2.27 28.97
CA TYR A 35 -18.98 -3.55 28.29
C TYR A 35 -19.03 -4.68 29.31
N VAL A 36 -19.77 -5.74 28.98
CA VAL A 36 -20.13 -6.84 29.87
C VAL A 36 -19.66 -8.21 29.35
N ALA A 37 -19.67 -9.24 30.20
CA ALA A 37 -19.20 -10.59 29.88
C ALA A 37 -20.04 -11.33 28.83
N GLY A 38 -21.20 -10.83 28.48
CA GLY A 38 -22.10 -11.40 27.46
C GLY A 38 -23.39 -10.62 27.36
N GLU A 39 -24.15 -10.87 26.32
CA GLU A 39 -25.42 -10.18 26.09
C GLU A 39 -26.38 -10.39 27.27
N GLY A 40 -26.87 -9.26 27.83
CA GLY A 40 -27.75 -9.25 28.98
C GLY A 40 -27.07 -9.54 30.34
N SER A 41 -25.75 -9.64 30.38
CA SER A 41 -25.00 -9.83 31.64
C SER A 41 -24.88 -8.53 32.42
N ASP A 42 -24.93 -8.60 33.75
CA ASP A 42 -24.61 -7.48 34.65
C ASP A 42 -23.11 -7.48 35.07
N ASP A 43 -22.31 -8.43 34.57
CA ASP A 43 -20.89 -8.55 34.89
C ASP A 43 -20.07 -7.62 33.98
N VAL A 44 -19.67 -6.45 34.51
CA VAL A 44 -18.93 -5.45 33.78
C VAL A 44 -17.47 -5.87 33.65
N ILE A 45 -17.02 -6.01 32.42
CA ILE A 45 -15.64 -6.35 32.07
C ILE A 45 -14.79 -5.12 31.80
N ALA A 46 -15.39 -4.07 31.22
CA ALA A 46 -14.67 -2.85 30.89
C ALA A 46 -15.59 -1.63 30.76
N TYR A 47 -14.99 -0.46 30.85
CA TYR A 47 -15.59 0.79 30.45
C TYR A 47 -14.77 1.42 29.32
N ARG A 48 -15.43 2.31 28.59
CA ARG A 48 -14.78 3.08 27.54
C ARG A 48 -15.15 4.56 27.65
N ASP A 49 -14.14 5.37 27.83
CA ASP A 49 -14.22 6.83 27.85
C ASP A 49 -13.49 7.41 26.65
N GLY A 50 -14.23 7.86 25.64
CA GLY A 50 -13.67 8.22 24.35
C GLY A 50 -12.84 7.09 23.73
N ASP A 51 -11.54 7.30 23.59
CA ASP A 51 -10.59 6.31 23.08
C ASP A 51 -9.88 5.51 24.18
N THR A 52 -10.16 5.82 25.44
CA THR A 52 -9.51 5.17 26.59
C THR A 52 -10.34 4.00 27.09
N TRP A 53 -9.72 2.82 27.14
CA TRP A 53 -10.31 1.66 27.79
C TRP A 53 -9.92 1.60 29.25
N LEU A 54 -10.90 1.31 30.10
CA LEU A 54 -10.76 1.22 31.53
C LEU A 54 -11.19 -0.17 32.03
N GLN A 55 -10.43 -0.72 32.97
CA GLN A 55 -10.81 -1.92 33.69
C GLN A 55 -12.03 -1.67 34.60
N PRO A 56 -12.68 -2.73 35.15
CA PRO A 56 -13.80 -2.56 36.08
C PRO A 56 -13.50 -1.68 37.29
N ASN A 57 -12.22 -1.57 37.70
CA ASN A 57 -11.78 -0.71 38.80
C ASN A 57 -11.48 0.74 38.37
N GLY A 58 -11.66 1.07 37.08
CA GLY A 58 -11.41 2.40 36.53
C GLY A 58 -9.95 2.69 36.12
N THR A 59 -9.05 1.72 36.18
CA THR A 59 -7.66 1.90 35.71
C THR A 59 -7.60 1.73 34.19
N ALA A 60 -6.80 2.60 33.53
CA ALA A 60 -6.59 2.50 32.09
C ALA A 60 -5.94 1.16 31.71
N THR A 61 -6.35 0.60 30.60
CA THR A 61 -5.90 -0.70 30.10
C THR A 61 -5.79 -0.73 28.59
N SER A 62 -5.15 -1.75 28.04
CA SER A 62 -5.11 -1.99 26.62
C SER A 62 -6.32 -2.82 26.18
N PRO A 63 -6.98 -2.50 25.06
CA PRO A 63 -8.05 -3.34 24.50
C PRO A 63 -7.62 -4.79 24.32
N ALA A 64 -6.37 -5.05 23.96
CA ALA A 64 -5.84 -6.40 23.76
C ALA A 64 -5.91 -7.29 25.02
N LEU A 65 -5.88 -6.72 26.21
CA LEU A 65 -5.98 -7.45 27.47
C LEU A 65 -7.42 -7.73 27.89
N LEU A 66 -8.39 -6.99 27.34
CA LEU A 66 -9.80 -7.13 27.66
C LEU A 66 -10.51 -8.20 26.81
N PHE A 67 -9.98 -8.49 25.63
CA PHE A 67 -10.62 -9.33 24.62
C PHE A 67 -10.16 -10.80 24.65
N GLU A 68 -9.53 -11.26 25.72
CA GLU A 68 -9.30 -12.71 25.97
C GLU A 68 -10.60 -13.48 26.27
N SER A 69 -11.66 -12.77 26.66
CA SER A 69 -13.01 -13.29 26.90
C SER A 69 -14.02 -12.58 25.99
N ALA A 70 -15.17 -13.22 25.77
CA ALA A 70 -16.27 -12.64 24.99
C ALA A 70 -16.81 -11.39 25.71
N VAL A 71 -16.39 -10.21 25.26
CA VAL A 71 -16.83 -8.93 25.78
C VAL A 71 -17.90 -8.36 24.85
N THR A 72 -19.05 -8.00 25.39
CA THR A 72 -20.20 -7.49 24.65
C THR A 72 -20.57 -6.10 25.17
N PRO A 73 -20.90 -5.12 24.31
CA PRO A 73 -21.46 -3.85 24.78
C PRO A 73 -22.76 -4.08 25.56
N ALA A 74 -22.93 -3.34 26.66
CA ALA A 74 -24.20 -3.29 27.34
C ALA A 74 -25.15 -2.38 26.54
N TYR A 75 -25.95 -2.95 25.67
CA TYR A 75 -26.90 -2.18 24.87
C TYR A 75 -28.05 -1.66 25.70
N VAL A 76 -28.59 -0.51 25.31
CA VAL A 76 -29.85 -0.01 25.83
C VAL A 76 -30.94 -1.01 25.44
N ALA A 77 -31.58 -1.64 26.44
CA ALA A 77 -32.55 -2.71 26.19
C ALA A 77 -33.89 -2.18 25.68
N GLY A 78 -34.55 -2.97 24.85
CA GLY A 78 -35.93 -2.75 24.43
C GLY A 78 -36.08 -1.89 23.20
N GLU A 79 -37.18 -1.15 23.12
CA GLU A 79 -37.60 -0.33 21.97
C GLU A 79 -36.65 0.83 21.63
N ASN A 80 -35.56 0.99 22.38
CA ASN A 80 -34.60 2.08 22.26
C ASN A 80 -33.23 1.66 21.66
N LEU A 81 -33.15 0.50 21.05
CA LEU A 81 -32.00 0.14 20.23
C LEU A 81 -32.05 0.95 18.92
N VAL A 82 -31.33 2.07 18.90
CA VAL A 82 -31.28 2.93 17.71
C VAL A 82 -30.17 2.41 16.80
N GLU A 83 -30.59 1.81 15.72
CA GLU A 83 -29.68 1.37 14.64
C GLU A 83 -29.31 2.56 13.76
N ILE A 84 -28.15 2.51 13.09
CA ILE A 84 -27.68 3.55 12.16
C ILE A 84 -28.72 3.93 11.06
N ARG A 85 -29.73 3.08 10.84
CA ARG A 85 -30.79 3.31 9.86
C ARG A 85 -32.01 4.02 10.42
N GLU A 86 -32.08 4.19 11.72
CA GLU A 86 -33.26 4.69 12.42
C GLU A 86 -33.12 6.17 12.75
N ASP A 87 -34.26 6.84 12.88
CA ASP A 87 -34.32 8.21 13.36
C ASP A 87 -33.86 8.27 14.82
N GLY A 88 -33.00 9.23 15.13
CA GLY A 88 -32.46 9.41 16.49
C GLY A 88 -31.07 8.76 16.71
N PHE A 89 -30.47 8.11 15.70
CA PHE A 89 -29.10 7.62 15.79
C PHE A 89 -28.12 8.78 16.03
N ASP A 90 -27.23 8.63 17.04
CA ASP A 90 -26.21 9.64 17.34
C ASP A 90 -25.08 9.60 16.30
N VAL A 91 -25.25 10.40 15.27
CA VAL A 91 -24.27 10.53 14.18
C VAL A 91 -22.97 11.14 14.68
N ASP A 92 -23.03 12.08 15.64
CA ASP A 92 -21.84 12.78 16.12
C ASP A 92 -21.02 11.92 17.09
N GLY A 93 -21.68 11.01 17.81
CA GLY A 93 -21.02 10.00 18.63
C GLY A 93 -20.26 8.95 17.83
N SER A 94 -20.79 8.59 16.64
CA SER A 94 -20.24 7.52 15.81
C SER A 94 -19.32 8.00 14.67
N PHE A 95 -19.46 9.24 14.25
CA PHE A 95 -18.72 9.82 13.12
C PHE A 95 -18.01 11.11 13.52
N GLU A 96 -16.87 11.35 12.96
CA GLU A 96 -16.14 12.60 13.07
C GLU A 96 -16.06 13.33 11.72
N ASP A 97 -15.84 14.63 11.75
CA ASP A 97 -15.67 15.41 10.54
C ASP A 97 -14.32 15.12 9.88
N TYR A 98 -14.34 14.97 8.57
CA TYR A 98 -13.12 14.73 7.79
C TYR A 98 -12.16 15.92 7.90
N SER A 99 -10.92 15.63 8.27
CA SER A 99 -9.84 16.62 8.29
C SER A 99 -9.02 16.56 6.99
N PRO A 100 -8.96 17.65 6.20
CA PRO A 100 -8.18 17.69 4.98
C PRO A 100 -6.69 17.43 5.23
N GLN A 101 -6.11 16.54 4.44
CA GLN A 101 -4.67 16.25 4.52
C GLN A 101 -3.89 17.17 3.59
N ILE A 102 -2.84 17.80 4.11
CA ILE A 102 -1.93 18.67 3.36
C ILE A 102 -0.58 17.97 3.27
N ASN A 103 -0.09 17.75 2.05
CA ASN A 103 1.16 17.04 1.79
C ASN A 103 2.11 17.93 0.98
N TRP A 104 3.33 18.12 1.48
CA TRP A 104 4.38 18.86 0.81
C TRP A 104 5.21 17.95 -0.09
N MET A 105 5.33 18.29 -1.37
CA MET A 105 6.04 17.51 -2.39
C MET A 105 7.20 18.30 -2.99
N PRO A 106 8.29 18.53 -2.22
CA PRO A 106 9.46 19.21 -2.75
C PRO A 106 10.13 18.35 -3.84
N ARG A 107 10.57 19.01 -4.91
CA ARG A 107 11.36 18.43 -5.97
C ARG A 107 12.61 19.28 -6.17
N LEU A 108 13.77 18.68 -5.97
CA LEU A 108 15.05 19.35 -6.13
C LEU A 108 15.86 18.63 -7.20
N ALA A 109 16.35 19.38 -8.17
CA ALA A 109 17.24 18.87 -9.19
C ALA A 109 18.52 19.71 -9.21
N PHE A 110 19.63 19.02 -9.18
CA PHE A 110 20.96 19.63 -9.22
C PHE A 110 21.73 19.06 -10.40
N SER A 111 22.40 19.92 -11.16
CA SER A 111 23.28 19.52 -12.25
C SER A 111 24.55 20.36 -12.21
N PHE A 112 25.67 19.68 -12.23
CA PHE A 112 26.99 20.30 -12.19
C PHE A 112 27.84 19.82 -13.37
N PRO A 113 28.24 20.71 -14.29
CA PRO A 113 29.18 20.36 -15.33
C PRO A 113 30.59 20.23 -14.75
N ILE A 114 31.20 19.07 -14.97
CA ILE A 114 32.60 18.80 -14.58
C ILE A 114 33.55 19.26 -15.66
N SER A 115 33.14 19.07 -16.94
CA SER A 115 33.84 19.46 -18.13
C SER A 115 32.85 19.62 -19.28
N ASP A 116 33.33 20.04 -20.49
CA ASP A 116 32.51 20.11 -21.71
C ASP A 116 31.94 18.74 -22.14
N GLU A 117 32.49 17.66 -21.61
CA GLU A 117 32.12 16.29 -21.97
C GLU A 117 31.53 15.48 -20.82
N ALA A 118 31.58 16.02 -19.58
CA ALA A 118 31.16 15.30 -18.37
C ALA A 118 30.31 16.16 -17.45
N GLY A 119 29.28 15.58 -16.87
CA GLY A 119 28.43 16.24 -15.89
C GLY A 119 27.90 15.27 -14.83
N PHE A 120 27.75 15.80 -13.64
CA PHE A 120 27.10 15.16 -12.51
C PHE A 120 25.67 15.70 -12.36
N PHE A 121 24.75 14.85 -11.93
CA PHE A 121 23.40 15.28 -11.56
C PHE A 121 22.94 14.56 -10.29
N ALA A 122 22.03 15.22 -9.59
CA ALA A 122 21.35 14.64 -8.43
C ALA A 122 19.89 15.09 -8.42
N HIS A 123 19.01 14.20 -7.98
CA HIS A 123 17.60 14.45 -7.79
C HIS A 123 17.18 14.05 -6.39
N TYR A 124 16.28 14.82 -5.81
CA TYR A 124 15.57 14.52 -4.58
C TYR A 124 14.10 14.88 -4.78
N ASP A 125 13.24 13.88 -4.70
CA ASP A 125 11.82 14.05 -4.90
C ASP A 125 11.04 13.45 -3.72
N VAL A 126 10.01 14.17 -3.26
CA VAL A 126 9.00 13.64 -2.35
C VAL A 126 7.69 13.59 -3.11
N LEU A 127 7.11 12.41 -3.18
CA LEU A 127 5.87 12.14 -3.90
C LEU A 127 4.84 11.54 -2.95
N TYR A 128 3.57 11.90 -3.14
CA TYR A 128 2.45 11.30 -2.45
C TYR A 128 1.47 10.70 -3.45
N GLN A 129 1.11 9.46 -3.24
CA GLN A 129 0.12 8.75 -4.03
C GLN A 129 -1.12 8.50 -3.18
N ARG A 130 -2.24 9.06 -3.59
CA ARG A 130 -3.52 8.80 -2.93
C ARG A 130 -3.88 7.33 -3.03
N PRO A 131 -4.51 6.77 -1.98
CA PRO A 131 -5.11 5.44 -2.07
C PRO A 131 -6.05 5.38 -3.28
N THR A 132 -6.02 4.27 -4.00
CA THR A 132 -7.03 4.01 -5.02
C THR A 132 -8.36 3.79 -4.32
N SER A 133 -9.31 4.69 -4.51
CA SER A 133 -10.56 4.64 -3.79
C SER A 133 -11.68 4.12 -4.67
N ASN A 134 -12.40 3.13 -4.17
CA ASN A 134 -13.71 2.72 -4.69
C ASN A 134 -14.85 3.38 -3.88
N ASN A 135 -14.70 4.60 -3.44
CA ASN A 135 -15.27 5.20 -2.24
C ASN A 135 -16.70 5.70 -2.37
N ILE A 136 -17.32 5.60 -3.50
CA ILE A 136 -18.72 6.05 -3.67
C ILE A 136 -19.68 5.21 -2.81
N GLN A 137 -19.29 4.00 -2.43
CA GLN A 137 -20.12 3.07 -1.67
C GLN A 137 -19.81 3.01 -0.16
N THR A 138 -18.91 3.84 0.35
CA THR A 138 -18.48 3.74 1.76
C THR A 138 -19.63 3.85 2.74
N ALA A 139 -20.54 4.80 2.52
CA ALA A 139 -21.71 4.95 3.37
C ALA A 139 -22.64 3.71 3.33
N LEU A 140 -22.88 3.14 2.14
CA LEU A 140 -23.69 1.93 1.98
C LEU A 140 -23.02 0.71 2.62
N ASN A 141 -21.69 0.64 2.62
CA ASN A 141 -20.95 -0.44 3.26
C ASN A 141 -21.18 -0.44 4.78
N TYR A 142 -21.28 0.74 5.40
CA TYR A 142 -21.58 0.83 6.84
C TYR A 142 -23.00 0.35 7.19
N PHE A 143 -23.97 0.56 6.31
CA PHE A 143 -25.34 0.07 6.50
C PHE A 143 -25.47 -1.46 6.35
N ASN A 144 -24.55 -2.11 5.67
CA ASN A 144 -24.62 -3.53 5.38
C ASN A 144 -23.44 -4.29 6.01
N LEU A 145 -22.90 -3.78 7.13
CA LEU A 145 -21.76 -4.37 7.79
C LEU A 145 -22.10 -5.77 8.32
N GLY A 146 -21.44 -6.79 7.77
CA GLY A 146 -21.50 -8.15 8.24
C GLY A 146 -20.15 -8.61 8.81
N ALA A 147 -20.15 -9.68 9.59
CA ALA A 147 -18.93 -10.25 10.13
C ALA A 147 -17.97 -10.67 9.00
N GLY A 148 -16.77 -10.10 9.00
CA GLY A 148 -15.74 -10.41 8.02
C GLY A 148 -15.78 -9.58 6.73
N ASP A 149 -16.65 -8.59 6.64
CA ASP A 149 -16.71 -7.70 5.47
C ASP A 149 -15.50 -6.77 5.42
N LEU A 150 -15.10 -6.46 4.19
CA LEU A 150 -14.03 -5.51 3.92
C LEU A 150 -14.59 -4.09 3.87
N ILE A 151 -14.19 -3.25 4.80
CA ILE A 151 -14.62 -1.87 4.92
C ILE A 151 -13.52 -0.95 4.38
N ASN A 152 -13.91 0.05 3.60
CA ASN A 152 -12.99 1.09 3.19
C ASN A 152 -12.65 2.01 4.36
N ASN A 153 -11.36 2.31 4.53
CA ASN A 153 -10.90 3.27 5.52
C ASN A 153 -10.70 4.65 4.87
N PRO A 154 -11.57 5.62 5.13
CA PRO A 154 -11.42 6.96 4.58
C PRO A 154 -10.28 7.77 5.19
N ASN A 155 -9.72 7.32 6.32
CA ASN A 155 -8.61 7.95 7.02
C ASN A 155 -7.23 7.53 6.50
N LEU A 156 -7.17 6.70 5.45
CA LEU A 156 -5.90 6.28 4.87
C LEU A 156 -5.05 7.47 4.46
N LYS A 157 -3.80 7.43 4.88
CA LYS A 157 -2.78 8.38 4.43
C LYS A 157 -2.34 8.03 3.02
N PRO A 158 -1.97 9.02 2.21
CA PRO A 158 -1.31 8.76 0.94
C PRO A 158 0.03 8.05 1.15
N VAL A 159 0.34 7.10 0.27
CA VAL A 159 1.66 6.47 0.23
C VAL A 159 2.70 7.55 -0.04
N ARG A 160 3.68 7.68 0.84
CA ARG A 160 4.78 8.63 0.70
C ARG A 160 5.98 7.93 0.07
N THR A 161 6.46 8.48 -1.04
CA THR A 161 7.69 8.02 -1.70
C THR A 161 8.74 9.12 -1.64
N VAL A 162 9.93 8.79 -1.16
CA VAL A 162 11.10 9.66 -1.24
C VAL A 162 12.08 9.01 -2.20
N ASP A 163 12.47 9.73 -3.24
CA ASP A 163 13.36 9.27 -4.30
C ASP A 163 14.66 10.07 -4.28
N TYR A 164 15.78 9.37 -4.20
CA TYR A 164 17.13 9.93 -4.26
C TYR A 164 17.82 9.33 -5.48
N GLU A 165 18.32 10.17 -6.37
CA GLU A 165 19.11 9.71 -7.50
C GLU A 165 20.36 10.58 -7.62
N VAL A 166 21.49 9.93 -7.87
CA VAL A 166 22.73 10.58 -8.24
C VAL A 166 23.25 9.94 -9.52
N GLY A 167 23.79 10.73 -10.40
CA GLY A 167 24.26 10.20 -11.67
C GLY A 167 25.37 11.03 -12.33
N TYR A 168 26.02 10.35 -13.24
CA TYR A 168 27.12 10.88 -14.00
C TYR A 168 26.87 10.65 -15.49
N LYS A 169 27.05 11.69 -16.29
CA LYS A 169 26.94 11.62 -17.74
C LYS A 169 28.30 11.93 -18.36
N GLN A 170 28.70 11.11 -19.33
CA GLN A 170 29.95 11.26 -20.05
C GLN A 170 29.71 11.17 -21.55
N LYS A 171 30.10 12.17 -22.27
CA LYS A 171 30.29 12.11 -23.73
C LYS A 171 31.53 11.28 -24.00
N LEU A 172 31.38 10.16 -24.71
CA LEU A 172 32.48 9.28 -25.08
C LEU A 172 33.10 9.66 -26.44
N THR A 173 32.23 10.02 -27.36
CA THR A 173 32.60 10.50 -28.68
C THR A 173 31.60 11.60 -29.13
N ASN A 174 31.83 12.21 -30.29
CA ASN A 174 30.86 13.17 -30.85
C ASN A 174 29.47 12.55 -31.12
N SER A 175 29.36 11.22 -31.12
CA SER A 175 28.14 10.49 -31.45
C SER A 175 27.67 9.55 -30.34
N SER A 176 28.42 9.40 -29.26
CA SER A 176 28.04 8.49 -28.19
C SER A 176 28.26 9.11 -26.81
N ALA A 177 27.38 8.73 -25.89
CA ALA A 177 27.41 9.12 -24.49
C ALA A 177 27.02 7.93 -23.61
N MET A 178 27.48 7.97 -22.35
CA MET A 178 27.01 7.07 -21.32
C MET A 178 26.41 7.88 -20.17
N THR A 179 25.44 7.27 -19.51
CA THR A 179 24.87 7.76 -18.26
C THR A 179 24.94 6.62 -17.22
N LEU A 180 25.44 6.97 -16.08
CA LEU A 180 25.56 6.09 -14.92
C LEU A 180 24.74 6.71 -13.81
N SER A 181 23.77 6.00 -13.23
CA SER A 181 23.04 6.50 -12.08
C SER A 181 22.87 5.44 -11.01
N ALA A 182 22.84 5.89 -9.76
CA ALA A 182 22.45 5.11 -8.62
C ALA A 182 21.26 5.79 -7.96
N TYR A 183 20.26 5.00 -7.58
CA TYR A 183 19.06 5.51 -6.96
C TYR A 183 18.68 4.71 -5.72
N TYR A 184 18.02 5.43 -4.80
CA TYR A 184 17.42 4.87 -3.60
C TYR A 184 16.04 5.48 -3.42
N ARG A 185 15.03 4.62 -3.34
CA ARG A 185 13.64 5.00 -3.16
C ARG A 185 13.11 4.37 -1.88
N GLU A 186 12.51 5.18 -1.04
CA GLU A 186 11.83 4.75 0.18
C GLU A 186 10.33 4.99 0.04
N GLN A 187 9.55 3.96 0.29
CA GLN A 187 8.09 4.02 0.31
C GLN A 187 7.60 3.76 1.73
N ARG A 188 6.78 4.64 2.24
CA ARG A 188 6.15 4.56 3.56
C ARG A 188 4.65 4.73 3.46
N ASP A 189 3.96 4.33 4.51
CA ASP A 189 2.50 4.40 4.60
C ASP A 189 1.81 3.62 3.46
N MET A 190 2.44 2.55 3.00
CA MET A 190 1.83 1.64 2.03
C MET A 190 0.66 0.92 2.68
N ILE A 191 -0.37 0.69 1.88
CA ILE A 191 -1.64 0.17 2.37
C ILE A 191 -1.57 -1.34 2.49
N GLN A 192 -2.03 -1.86 3.62
CA GLN A 192 -2.19 -3.27 3.88
C GLN A 192 -3.62 -3.55 4.35
N ARG A 193 -4.18 -4.68 3.93
CA ARG A 193 -5.43 -5.22 4.46
C ARG A 193 -5.18 -5.75 5.87
N ARG A 194 -6.02 -5.35 6.82
CA ARG A 194 -5.95 -5.72 8.23
C ARG A 194 -7.27 -6.26 8.72
N VAL A 195 -7.21 -7.34 9.49
CA VAL A 195 -8.35 -7.91 10.20
C VAL A 195 -8.36 -7.38 11.62
N PHE A 196 -9.47 -6.81 12.03
CA PHE A 196 -9.78 -6.52 13.42
C PHE A 196 -10.71 -7.62 13.94
N SER A 197 -10.23 -8.39 14.90
CA SER A 197 -10.98 -9.44 15.57
C SER A 197 -11.19 -9.09 17.04
N ASN A 198 -12.03 -9.86 17.73
CA ASN A 198 -12.40 -9.62 19.12
C ASN A 198 -13.10 -8.27 19.33
N ILE A 199 -13.93 -7.88 18.37
CA ILE A 199 -14.78 -6.71 18.48
C ILE A 199 -16.09 -7.12 19.14
N PRO A 200 -16.68 -6.25 19.98
CA PRO A 200 -17.95 -6.53 20.59
C PRO A 200 -19.05 -6.87 19.58
N SER A 201 -20.02 -7.70 20.02
CA SER A 201 -21.25 -7.93 19.27
C SER A 201 -21.88 -6.60 18.79
N PRO A 202 -22.51 -6.54 17.60
CA PRO A 202 -22.82 -7.67 16.71
C PRO A 202 -21.77 -7.96 15.64
N ILE A 203 -20.69 -7.20 15.55
CA ILE A 203 -19.76 -7.25 14.42
C ILE A 203 -18.74 -8.39 14.56
N PHE A 204 -18.23 -8.65 15.77
CA PHE A 204 -17.19 -9.64 16.11
C PHE A 204 -15.87 -9.52 15.37
N GLN A 205 -15.90 -9.24 14.07
CA GLN A 205 -14.73 -9.13 13.23
C GLN A 205 -15.06 -8.32 11.96
N TYR A 206 -14.16 -7.44 11.56
CA TYR A 206 -14.20 -6.81 10.24
C TYR A 206 -12.80 -6.69 9.66
N GLU A 207 -12.74 -6.47 8.35
CA GLU A 207 -11.49 -6.18 7.65
C GLU A 207 -11.49 -4.75 7.14
N THR A 208 -10.34 -4.11 7.18
CA THR A 208 -10.16 -2.78 6.60
C THR A 208 -8.75 -2.63 6.07
N TYR A 209 -8.51 -1.51 5.41
CA TYR A 209 -7.17 -1.12 5.00
C TYR A 209 -6.54 -0.21 6.03
N ASP A 210 -5.22 -0.35 6.23
CA ASP A 210 -4.43 0.47 7.13
C ASP A 210 -3.05 0.76 6.51
N ASN A 211 -2.39 1.83 6.92
CA ASN A 211 -1.07 2.23 6.44
C ASN A 211 0.03 1.53 7.25
N LEU A 212 0.31 0.29 6.95
CA LEU A 212 1.23 -0.57 7.71
C LEU A 212 2.49 -0.96 6.95
N ASP A 213 2.41 -1.01 5.63
CA ASP A 213 3.49 -1.50 4.79
C ASP A 213 4.50 -0.41 4.44
N PHE A 214 5.71 -0.87 4.17
CA PHE A 214 6.80 -0.04 3.68
C PHE A 214 7.62 -0.82 2.65
N GLY A 215 8.35 -0.09 1.82
CA GLY A 215 9.23 -0.67 0.83
C GLY A 215 10.45 0.19 0.57
N THR A 216 11.51 -0.44 0.10
CA THR A 216 12.72 0.22 -0.37
C THR A 216 13.11 -0.33 -1.73
N VAL A 217 13.49 0.54 -2.64
CA VAL A 217 14.03 0.16 -3.93
C VAL A 217 15.37 0.84 -4.09
N LYS A 218 16.42 0.08 -4.29
CA LYS A 218 17.77 0.59 -4.54
C LYS A 218 18.31 -0.03 -5.81
N GLY A 219 19.02 0.72 -6.55
CA GLY A 219 19.49 0.24 -7.82
C GLY A 219 20.55 1.10 -8.47
N PHE A 220 21.00 0.57 -9.57
CA PHE A 220 22.02 1.14 -10.40
C PHE A 220 21.57 1.01 -11.86
N SER A 221 21.73 2.07 -12.65
CA SER A 221 21.40 2.08 -14.06
C SER A 221 22.59 2.55 -14.89
N PHE A 222 22.85 1.81 -15.95
CA PHE A 222 23.85 2.17 -16.95
C PHE A 222 23.15 2.30 -18.30
N THR A 223 23.24 3.46 -18.92
CA THR A 223 22.69 3.72 -20.26
C THR A 223 23.81 4.11 -21.21
N TYR A 224 23.84 3.45 -22.34
CA TYR A 224 24.70 3.80 -23.47
C TYR A 224 23.85 4.27 -24.64
N ASP A 225 24.09 5.50 -25.08
CA ASP A 225 23.42 6.11 -26.22
C ASP A 225 24.40 6.37 -27.36
N ARG A 226 24.06 5.89 -28.55
CA ARG A 226 24.79 6.18 -29.78
C ARG A 226 23.84 6.78 -30.81
N ARG A 227 24.11 8.01 -31.21
CA ARG A 227 23.45 8.62 -32.34
C ARG A 227 23.78 7.86 -33.61
N ARG A 228 22.99 8.05 -34.64
CA ARG A 228 23.23 7.39 -35.92
C ARG A 228 24.60 7.77 -36.48
N VAL A 229 25.46 6.77 -36.61
CA VAL A 229 26.76 6.81 -37.28
C VAL A 229 26.76 5.69 -38.29
N GLY A 230 26.90 6.06 -39.59
CA GLY A 230 26.55 5.14 -40.66
C GLY A 230 25.06 4.75 -40.56
N ASN A 231 24.79 3.48 -40.53
CA ASN A 231 23.44 2.93 -40.57
C ASN A 231 22.84 2.65 -39.20
N ILE A 232 23.63 2.71 -38.09
CA ILE A 232 23.23 2.23 -36.77
C ILE A 232 23.00 3.39 -35.81
N LYS A 233 21.83 3.37 -35.16
CA LYS A 233 21.53 4.06 -33.92
C LYS A 233 21.29 3.02 -32.84
N LEU A 234 21.82 3.21 -31.63
CA LEU A 234 21.71 2.31 -30.50
C LEU A 234 21.41 3.06 -29.21
N THR A 235 20.42 2.62 -28.46
CA THR A 235 20.25 2.92 -27.04
C THR A 235 20.17 1.62 -26.29
N ALA A 236 21.01 1.44 -25.28
CA ALA A 236 21.03 0.24 -24.45
C ALA A 236 21.09 0.66 -22.98
N THR A 237 20.19 0.13 -22.18
CA THR A 237 20.11 0.36 -20.74
C THR A 237 20.18 -0.97 -19.99
N TYR A 238 21.07 -1.04 -19.02
CA TYR A 238 21.12 -2.09 -18.04
C TYR A 238 20.75 -1.53 -16.67
N THR A 239 19.85 -2.19 -15.95
CA THR A 239 19.45 -1.83 -14.60
C THR A 239 19.64 -3.03 -13.67
N LEU A 240 20.33 -2.80 -12.57
CA LEU A 240 20.39 -3.67 -11.41
C LEU A 240 19.54 -3.06 -10.32
N GLN A 241 18.55 -3.81 -9.81
CA GLN A 241 17.58 -3.31 -8.83
C GLN A 241 17.40 -4.33 -7.71
N PHE A 242 17.17 -3.82 -6.51
CA PHE A 242 16.74 -4.60 -5.34
C PHE A 242 15.52 -3.88 -4.75
N ALA A 243 14.39 -4.56 -4.75
CA ALA A 243 13.15 -4.05 -4.19
C ALA A 243 12.70 -4.94 -3.04
N ASP A 244 12.79 -4.43 -1.83
CA ASP A 244 12.48 -5.15 -0.60
C ASP A 244 11.44 -4.36 0.22
N GLY A 245 10.54 -5.05 0.90
CA GLY A 245 9.51 -4.41 1.73
C GLY A 245 8.73 -5.41 2.56
N SER A 246 7.71 -4.92 3.27
CA SER A 246 6.81 -5.75 4.07
C SER A 246 5.62 -6.28 3.27
N GLY A 247 5.24 -5.63 2.17
CA GLY A 247 4.17 -6.06 1.27
C GLY A 247 4.29 -5.42 -0.11
N SER A 248 3.86 -6.11 -1.13
CA SER A 248 3.94 -5.64 -2.52
C SER A 248 2.70 -4.85 -2.96
N ASP A 249 1.57 -5.18 -2.39
CA ASP A 249 0.26 -4.54 -2.59
C ASP A 249 -0.61 -4.77 -1.35
N ALA A 250 -1.77 -4.10 -1.30
CA ALA A 250 -2.67 -4.14 -0.15
C ALA A 250 -3.18 -5.54 0.24
N ASN A 251 -3.14 -6.50 -0.67
CA ASN A 251 -3.64 -7.87 -0.46
C ASN A 251 -2.51 -8.90 -0.25
N SER A 252 -1.25 -8.50 -0.40
CA SER A 252 -0.11 -9.44 -0.35
C SER A 252 0.01 -10.19 0.98
N SER A 253 -0.51 -9.63 2.07
CA SER A 253 -0.53 -10.24 3.40
C SER A 253 -1.88 -10.82 3.80
N GLY A 254 -2.87 -10.87 2.91
CA GLY A 254 -4.27 -11.24 3.22
C GLY A 254 -4.46 -12.58 3.94
N GLY A 255 -3.60 -13.58 3.68
CA GLY A 255 -3.67 -14.87 4.39
C GLY A 255 -2.95 -14.91 5.75
N LEU A 256 -2.32 -13.82 6.17
CA LEU A 256 -1.51 -13.75 7.40
C LEU A 256 -2.06 -12.74 8.40
N ASN A 257 -3.14 -12.06 8.04
CA ASN A 257 -3.74 -10.96 8.80
C ASN A 257 -4.23 -11.35 10.20
N THR A 258 -4.54 -12.63 10.43
CA THR A 258 -4.99 -13.15 11.74
C THR A 258 -3.86 -13.20 12.78
N ARG A 259 -2.60 -13.08 12.35
CA ARG A 259 -1.41 -13.16 13.22
C ARG A 259 -0.71 -11.83 13.46
N GLY A 260 -1.31 -10.73 13.00
CA GLY A 260 -0.74 -9.39 13.05
C GLY A 260 0.16 -9.06 11.85
N PRO A 261 0.57 -7.79 11.71
CA PRO A 261 1.34 -7.32 10.57
C PRO A 261 2.73 -7.96 10.54
N ILE A 262 3.11 -8.48 9.38
CA ILE A 262 4.45 -8.99 9.13
C ILE A 262 5.36 -7.80 8.88
N ARG A 263 6.40 -7.66 9.70
CA ARG A 263 7.41 -6.60 9.55
C ARG A 263 8.74 -7.11 9.01
N ASN A 264 8.75 -8.28 8.43
CA ASN A 264 9.95 -8.83 7.81
C ASN A 264 10.13 -8.26 6.40
N LEU A 265 11.37 -7.92 6.07
CA LEU A 265 11.73 -7.54 4.71
C LEU A 265 11.72 -8.77 3.81
N ILE A 266 10.92 -8.71 2.77
CA ILE A 266 10.84 -9.72 1.71
C ILE A 266 11.05 -9.04 0.35
N PRO A 267 11.58 -9.74 -0.65
CA PRO A 267 11.60 -9.23 -2.01
C PRO A 267 10.18 -8.93 -2.50
N LEU A 268 9.98 -7.73 -3.04
CA LEU A 268 8.68 -7.31 -3.56
C LEU A 268 8.37 -8.01 -4.89
N SER A 269 7.09 -8.20 -5.21
CA SER A 269 6.64 -8.95 -6.41
C SER A 269 7.15 -8.38 -7.73
N TYR A 270 7.58 -7.13 -7.73
CA TYR A 270 8.17 -6.44 -8.89
C TYR A 270 9.71 -6.32 -8.81
N ASP A 271 10.38 -7.08 -7.94
CA ASP A 271 11.84 -7.16 -7.86
C ASP A 271 12.41 -7.94 -9.07
N GLU A 272 12.66 -7.23 -10.14
CA GLU A 272 13.37 -7.74 -11.31
C GLU A 272 14.83 -7.31 -11.23
N ARG A 273 15.68 -8.14 -10.65
CA ARG A 273 17.06 -7.79 -10.29
C ARG A 273 17.91 -7.30 -11.45
N HIS A 274 17.78 -7.96 -12.60
CA HIS A 274 18.51 -7.59 -13.79
C HIS A 274 17.55 -7.30 -14.92
N ARG A 275 17.64 -6.12 -15.50
CA ARG A 275 16.87 -5.71 -16.66
C ARG A 275 17.79 -5.12 -17.72
N ILE A 276 17.68 -5.63 -18.94
CA ILE A 276 18.33 -5.08 -20.12
C ILE A 276 17.25 -4.63 -21.09
N THR A 277 17.32 -3.39 -21.52
CA THR A 277 16.48 -2.87 -22.59
C THR A 277 17.38 -2.27 -23.64
N SER A 278 17.23 -2.70 -24.89
CA SER A 278 18.02 -2.15 -26.00
C SER A 278 17.14 -1.89 -27.20
N THR A 279 17.37 -0.76 -27.83
CA THR A 279 16.77 -0.40 -29.12
C THR A 279 17.87 -0.18 -30.13
N ILE A 280 17.86 -0.99 -31.18
CA ILE A 280 18.83 -0.95 -32.28
C ILE A 280 18.04 -0.57 -33.55
N ASP A 281 18.35 0.55 -34.12
CA ASP A 281 17.77 0.99 -35.39
C ASP A 281 18.85 0.96 -36.47
N TYR A 282 18.68 0.08 -37.44
CA TYR A 282 19.54 -0.01 -38.61
C TYR A 282 18.79 0.51 -39.83
N ARG A 283 19.39 1.48 -40.55
CA ARG A 283 18.74 2.12 -41.70
C ARG A 283 19.72 2.45 -42.76
N TYR A 284 19.42 2.07 -43.99
CA TYR A 284 20.11 2.53 -45.16
C TYR A 284 19.68 3.95 -45.55
N GLY A 285 20.63 4.78 -45.92
CA GLY A 285 20.37 6.09 -46.48
C GLY A 285 19.87 6.01 -47.93
N SER A 286 19.86 7.14 -48.61
CA SER A 286 19.56 7.24 -50.05
C SER A 286 20.54 8.12 -50.76
N GLY A 287 20.68 7.92 -52.06
CA GLY A 287 21.58 8.69 -52.91
C GLY A 287 23.04 8.63 -52.46
N LYS A 288 23.67 9.77 -52.22
CA LYS A 288 25.10 9.82 -51.81
C LYS A 288 25.39 9.20 -50.43
N LYS A 289 24.35 9.01 -49.61
CA LYS A 289 24.47 8.38 -48.30
C LYS A 289 24.14 6.90 -48.31
N TYR A 290 23.87 6.32 -49.48
CA TYR A 290 23.56 4.91 -49.60
C TYR A 290 24.84 4.08 -49.66
N ASP A 291 24.99 3.16 -48.74
CA ASP A 291 26.12 2.25 -48.59
C ASP A 291 25.70 0.78 -48.67
N GLY A 292 24.46 0.53 -49.11
CA GLY A 292 23.91 -0.81 -49.27
C GLY A 292 24.21 -1.50 -50.61
N PRO A 293 23.70 -2.72 -50.79
CA PRO A 293 23.84 -3.48 -52.03
C PRO A 293 23.18 -2.79 -53.22
N ARG A 294 23.86 -2.82 -54.37
CA ARG A 294 23.36 -2.29 -55.67
C ARG A 294 23.21 -3.40 -56.66
N ILE A 295 22.09 -3.46 -57.37
CA ILE A 295 21.86 -4.40 -58.46
C ILE A 295 21.49 -3.53 -59.70
N GLY A 296 22.26 -3.75 -60.77
CA GLY A 296 22.03 -3.00 -62.01
C GLY A 296 22.11 -1.47 -61.88
N GLY A 297 22.86 -0.94 -60.88
CA GLY A 297 22.96 0.51 -60.60
C GLY A 297 21.83 1.07 -59.74
N VAL A 298 20.88 0.22 -59.30
CA VAL A 298 19.74 0.62 -58.45
C VAL A 298 20.06 0.32 -56.98
N ASP A 299 19.80 1.29 -56.11
CA ASP A 299 19.93 1.20 -54.64
C ASP A 299 18.74 0.41 -54.05
N ILE A 300 18.87 -0.91 -53.92
CA ILE A 300 17.72 -1.79 -53.60
C ILE A 300 17.13 -1.57 -52.19
N PHE A 301 17.95 -1.19 -51.22
CA PHE A 301 17.50 -0.91 -49.85
C PHE A 301 17.48 0.58 -49.49
N ALA A 302 17.46 1.46 -50.49
CA ALA A 302 17.39 2.89 -50.23
C ALA A 302 16.19 3.24 -49.33
N ASN A 303 16.41 3.98 -48.24
CA ASN A 303 15.41 4.36 -47.23
C ASN A 303 14.74 3.21 -46.48
N THR A 304 15.27 2.00 -46.57
CA THR A 304 14.79 0.87 -45.77
C THR A 304 15.50 0.79 -44.43
N GLY A 305 14.87 0.20 -43.44
CA GLY A 305 15.46 -0.01 -42.12
C GLY A 305 14.79 -1.11 -41.31
N LEU A 306 15.51 -1.55 -40.31
CA LEU A 306 15.06 -2.53 -39.33
C LEU A 306 15.22 -1.93 -37.93
N ASN A 307 14.21 -2.11 -37.10
CA ASN A 307 14.25 -1.74 -35.70
C ASN A 307 14.13 -2.99 -34.84
N PHE A 308 15.10 -3.21 -33.96
CA PHE A 308 15.12 -4.30 -33.00
C PHE A 308 14.94 -3.71 -31.61
N ILE A 309 13.96 -4.23 -30.86
CA ILE A 309 13.77 -3.94 -29.46
C ILE A 309 14.02 -5.22 -28.68
N VAL A 310 14.98 -5.19 -27.78
CA VAL A 310 15.36 -6.29 -26.92
C VAL A 310 15.03 -5.92 -25.48
N ASN A 311 14.20 -6.76 -24.84
CA ASN A 311 13.92 -6.71 -23.40
C ASN A 311 14.28 -8.05 -22.79
N ALA A 312 15.20 -8.04 -21.82
CA ALA A 312 15.59 -9.22 -21.06
C ALA A 312 15.51 -8.89 -19.57
N VAL A 313 14.87 -9.75 -18.80
CA VAL A 313 14.69 -9.59 -17.36
C VAL A 313 15.01 -10.90 -16.63
N SER A 314 15.50 -10.80 -15.40
CA SER A 314 15.89 -11.96 -14.58
C SER A 314 14.71 -12.77 -14.02
N GLY A 315 13.50 -12.34 -14.26
CA GLY A 315 12.32 -12.91 -13.62
C GLY A 315 12.02 -12.26 -12.25
N ARG A 316 10.88 -12.62 -11.70
CA ARG A 316 10.34 -12.07 -10.45
C ARG A 316 10.45 -13.09 -9.32
N PRO A 317 10.52 -12.66 -8.06
CA PRO A 317 10.48 -13.56 -6.92
C PRO A 317 9.13 -14.29 -6.85
N TYR A 318 9.17 -15.55 -6.46
CA TYR A 318 7.98 -16.36 -6.24
C TYR A 318 8.09 -17.15 -4.95
N THR A 319 6.94 -17.41 -4.31
CA THR A 319 6.89 -18.27 -3.14
C THR A 319 6.54 -19.69 -3.58
N LYS A 320 7.47 -20.62 -3.39
CA LYS A 320 7.22 -22.04 -3.65
C LYS A 320 6.19 -22.56 -2.63
N ARG A 321 5.03 -22.98 -3.10
CA ARG A 321 3.98 -23.60 -2.29
C ARG A 321 3.88 -25.07 -2.61
N ARG A 322 3.63 -25.91 -1.59
CA ARG A 322 3.18 -27.28 -1.80
C ARG A 322 1.71 -27.23 -2.20
N THR A 323 1.40 -27.62 -3.41
CA THR A 323 0.00 -27.81 -3.85
C THR A 323 -0.35 -29.27 -3.71
N VAL A 324 -1.47 -29.55 -3.04
CA VAL A 324 -2.11 -30.87 -3.07
C VAL A 324 -3.05 -30.86 -4.27
N GLN A 325 -2.72 -31.63 -5.31
CA GLN A 325 -3.66 -31.85 -6.41
C GLN A 325 -4.56 -33.03 -6.05
N GLN A 326 -5.88 -32.79 -5.99
CA GLN A 326 -6.87 -33.87 -5.90
C GLN A 326 -7.25 -34.35 -7.29
N PHE A 327 -6.84 -35.57 -7.60
CA PHE A 327 -7.33 -36.29 -8.77
C PHE A 327 -8.18 -37.47 -8.28
N GLY A 328 -9.48 -37.48 -8.64
CA GLY A 328 -10.37 -38.61 -8.37
C GLY A 328 -10.48 -39.05 -6.91
N GLY A 329 -10.44 -38.12 -5.96
CA GLY A 329 -10.54 -38.41 -4.54
C GLY A 329 -9.24 -38.84 -3.84
N VAL A 330 -8.13 -38.95 -4.59
CA VAL A 330 -6.80 -39.22 -4.04
C VAL A 330 -5.95 -37.98 -4.17
N GLY A 331 -5.47 -37.44 -3.05
CA GLY A 331 -4.61 -36.27 -3.02
C GLY A 331 -3.15 -36.65 -3.34
N PHE A 332 -2.54 -36.04 -4.36
CA PHE A 332 -1.11 -36.12 -4.61
C PHE A 332 -0.43 -34.84 -4.13
N VAL A 333 0.67 -35.02 -3.39
CA VAL A 333 1.54 -33.91 -3.00
C VAL A 333 2.60 -33.73 -4.09
N GLY A 334 2.46 -32.69 -4.89
CA GLY A 334 3.50 -32.29 -5.84
C GLY A 334 4.67 -31.60 -5.12
N ALA A 335 5.90 -31.94 -5.49
CA ALA A 335 7.12 -31.35 -4.92
C ALA A 335 7.41 -29.97 -5.54
#